data_9bed5952c1e7fe4b110033cbf1670e19
#
_entry.id   9bed5952c1e7fe4b110033cbf1670e19
#
_cell.length_a   1.000
_cell.length_b   1.000
_cell.length_c   1.000
_cell.angle_alpha   90.00
_cell.angle_beta   90.00
_cell.angle_gamma   90.00
#
_symmetry.space_group_name_H-M   'P 1'
#
loop_
_entity.id
_entity.type
_entity.pdbx_description
1 polymer ?
#
loop_
_entity_poly.entity_id
_entity_poly.type
_entity_poly.pdbx_seq_one_letter_code
_entity_poly.pdbx_strand_id
1 'polypeptide(L)'
;PMNDYVAGDVERPLKITAEASFQTWQSGKPADIIDGNSGTYAWYNGAEGVGQYYQVNFSKPTTIYGVHIENGAGKEKPDDTFGYAKLKYQAEGSDEWKELENGKEYGPYAAKVDVAGLEIENVTAVRYECSRVGGSGKWPSMREFKVDLQPGAADTFTKEVIRTTEGWTVYNNGNENNAIDGDEGTSVHYNVRQGDPTNGDSMIAGDYFGVKLSEKITLGKIKIVQGNNDTHADY
;
A
#
# COMPACT_ATOMS: atom_id res chain seq x y z
N PRO A 1 -4.36 -34.36 42.41
CA PRO A 1 -4.09 -32.95 42.23
C PRO A 1 -4.33 -32.62 40.78
N MET A 2 -5.39 -31.87 40.49
CA MET A 2 -5.64 -31.30 39.20
C MET A 2 -4.56 -30.23 38.93
N ASN A 3 -3.81 -30.38 37.86
CA ASN A 3 -2.99 -29.31 37.33
C ASN A 3 -3.93 -28.25 36.78
N ASP A 4 -3.99 -27.11 37.44
CA ASP A 4 -4.57 -25.90 36.87
C ASP A 4 -3.71 -25.50 35.69
N TYR A 5 -4.17 -25.85 34.51
CA TYR A 5 -3.63 -25.37 33.26
C TYR A 5 -4.11 -23.92 33.14
N VAL A 6 -3.27 -22.98 33.55
CA VAL A 6 -3.46 -21.56 33.19
C VAL A 6 -3.24 -21.49 31.68
N ALA A 7 -4.31 -21.42 30.94
CA ALA A 7 -4.24 -21.12 29.51
C ALA A 7 -3.55 -19.75 29.40
N GLY A 8 -2.29 -19.78 28.95
CA GLY A 8 -1.58 -18.54 28.66
C GLY A 8 -2.42 -17.74 27.68
N ASP A 9 -2.53 -16.43 27.89
CA ASP A 9 -3.21 -15.52 26.97
C ASP A 9 -2.59 -15.69 25.59
N VAL A 10 -3.30 -16.39 24.70
CA VAL A 10 -2.93 -16.45 23.30
C VAL A 10 -3.18 -15.05 22.75
N GLU A 11 -2.10 -14.31 22.56
CA GLU A 11 -2.19 -12.97 22.00
C GLU A 11 -2.90 -13.03 20.64
N ARG A 12 -4.10 -12.49 20.59
CA ARG A 12 -4.87 -12.50 19.34
C ARG A 12 -4.16 -11.63 18.30
N PRO A 13 -3.99 -12.11 17.07
CA PRO A 13 -3.37 -11.32 16.03
C PRO A 13 -4.13 -10.01 15.82
N LEU A 14 -3.42 -8.93 15.54
CA LEU A 14 -4.02 -7.64 15.20
C LEU A 14 -4.89 -7.81 13.96
N LYS A 15 -6.17 -7.45 14.08
CA LYS A 15 -7.10 -7.39 12.95
C LYS A 15 -7.29 -5.93 12.54
N ILE A 16 -7.19 -5.66 11.25
CA ILE A 16 -7.42 -4.35 10.65
C ILE A 16 -8.73 -4.42 9.87
N THR A 17 -9.56 -3.41 10.02
CA THR A 17 -10.81 -3.25 9.28
C THR A 17 -10.94 -1.84 8.76
N ALA A 18 -11.73 -1.65 7.72
CA ALA A 18 -12.00 -0.33 7.15
C ALA A 18 -13.49 -0.01 7.18
N GLU A 19 -13.80 1.27 7.29
CA GLU A 19 -15.16 1.80 7.19
C GLU A 19 -15.19 3.14 6.47
N ALA A 20 -16.37 3.58 6.08
CA ALA A 20 -16.61 4.90 5.53
C ALA A 20 -17.88 5.49 6.16
N SER A 21 -17.94 6.80 6.29
CA SER A 21 -19.12 7.52 6.84
C SER A 21 -20.32 7.57 5.90
N PHE A 22 -20.22 6.94 4.74
CA PHE A 22 -21.21 6.99 3.67
C PHE A 22 -21.38 5.61 3.03
N GLN A 23 -22.47 5.43 2.28
CA GLN A 23 -22.68 4.22 1.52
C GLN A 23 -21.82 4.21 0.26
N THR A 24 -21.05 3.15 0.08
CA THR A 24 -20.26 2.94 -1.13
C THR A 24 -21.13 2.57 -2.33
N TRP A 25 -20.63 2.85 -3.53
CA TRP A 25 -21.34 2.63 -4.80
C TRP A 25 -20.92 1.33 -5.47
N GLN A 26 -21.87 0.69 -6.15
CA GLN A 26 -21.68 -0.55 -6.91
C GLN A 26 -21.05 -1.67 -6.06
N SER A 27 -19.99 -2.31 -6.59
CA SER A 27 -19.28 -3.41 -5.93
C SER A 27 -18.21 -2.96 -4.93
N GLY A 28 -17.87 -1.67 -4.91
CA GLY A 28 -16.86 -1.12 -3.99
C GLY A 28 -17.27 -1.29 -2.53
N LYS A 29 -16.31 -1.63 -1.69
CA LYS A 29 -16.50 -1.85 -0.24
C LYS A 29 -15.45 -1.07 0.52
N PRO A 30 -15.72 -0.64 1.77
CA PRO A 30 -14.67 -0.05 2.60
C PRO A 30 -13.44 -0.96 2.76
N ALA A 31 -13.61 -2.29 2.75
CA ALA A 31 -12.50 -3.23 2.85
C ALA A 31 -11.53 -3.18 1.66
N ASP A 32 -11.96 -2.69 0.51
CA ASP A 32 -11.12 -2.58 -0.69
C ASP A 32 -9.98 -1.56 -0.50
N ILE A 33 -10.11 -0.63 0.47
CA ILE A 33 -9.05 0.37 0.73
C ILE A 33 -7.88 -0.19 1.58
N ILE A 34 -7.97 -1.42 2.05
CA ILE A 34 -6.94 -2.07 2.87
C ILE A 34 -6.54 -3.45 2.33
N ASP A 35 -6.94 -3.79 1.13
CA ASP A 35 -6.70 -5.12 0.54
C ASP A 35 -5.32 -5.27 -0.12
N GLY A 36 -4.60 -4.16 -0.29
CA GLY A 36 -3.28 -4.11 -0.90
C GLY A 36 -3.34 -4.22 -2.43
N ASN A 37 -4.49 -3.93 -3.03
CA ASN A 37 -4.70 -3.98 -4.46
C ASN A 37 -5.19 -2.62 -4.99
N SER A 38 -4.31 -1.81 -5.52
CA SER A 38 -4.65 -0.49 -6.07
C SER A 38 -5.56 -0.53 -7.32
N GLY A 39 -5.93 -1.72 -7.80
CA GLY A 39 -6.94 -1.93 -8.84
C GLY A 39 -8.37 -1.94 -8.31
N THR A 40 -8.57 -2.15 -7.01
CA THR A 40 -9.85 -2.05 -6.31
C THR A 40 -9.99 -0.68 -5.65
N TYR A 41 -11.20 -0.26 -5.34
CA TYR A 41 -11.43 1.00 -4.64
C TYR A 41 -12.82 1.06 -4.01
N ALA A 42 -12.93 1.78 -2.91
CA ALA A 42 -14.21 2.21 -2.36
C ALA A 42 -14.61 3.53 -3.00
N TRP A 43 -15.84 3.62 -3.47
CA TRP A 43 -16.38 4.78 -4.17
C TRP A 43 -17.65 5.28 -3.52
N TYR A 44 -17.72 6.57 -3.24
CA TYR A 44 -18.93 7.18 -2.72
C TYR A 44 -19.90 7.56 -3.84
N ASN A 45 -21.18 7.23 -3.64
CA ASN A 45 -22.24 7.62 -4.57
C ASN A 45 -22.83 8.98 -4.19
N GLY A 46 -22.13 10.04 -4.48
CA GLY A 46 -22.59 11.40 -4.23
C GLY A 46 -21.46 12.41 -4.14
N ALA A 47 -21.85 13.65 -3.97
CA ALA A 47 -20.90 14.75 -3.80
C ALA A 47 -20.23 14.68 -2.42
N GLU A 48 -18.99 15.16 -2.35
CA GLU A 48 -18.25 15.30 -1.11
C GLU A 48 -18.98 16.21 -0.10
N GLY A 49 -18.79 15.93 1.18
CA GLY A 49 -19.33 16.73 2.28
C GLY A 49 -18.35 16.81 3.44
N VAL A 50 -18.28 17.96 4.09
CA VAL A 50 -17.42 18.16 5.27
C VAL A 50 -17.80 17.16 6.37
N GLY A 51 -16.79 16.54 6.98
CA GLY A 51 -16.95 15.50 7.99
C GLY A 51 -17.15 14.08 7.45
N GLN A 52 -17.29 13.91 6.13
CA GLN A 52 -17.23 12.58 5.53
C GLN A 52 -15.82 12.02 5.59
N TYR A 53 -15.70 10.69 5.75
CA TYR A 53 -14.40 10.07 5.95
C TYR A 53 -14.29 8.64 5.42
N TYR A 54 -13.06 8.24 5.20
CA TYR A 54 -12.58 6.85 5.19
C TYR A 54 -11.77 6.60 6.45
N GLN A 55 -11.88 5.41 7.03
CA GLN A 55 -11.27 5.08 8.32
C GLN A 55 -10.76 3.65 8.34
N VAL A 56 -9.62 3.48 8.98
CA VAL A 56 -9.02 2.19 9.31
C VAL A 56 -9.08 2.00 10.82
N ASN A 57 -9.56 0.84 11.27
CA ASN A 57 -9.72 0.49 12.68
C ASN A 57 -8.80 -0.68 13.05
N PHE A 58 -8.26 -0.66 14.24
CA PHE A 58 -7.41 -1.69 14.84
C PHE A 58 -8.16 -2.41 15.95
N SER A 59 -8.11 -3.74 15.97
CA SER A 59 -8.80 -4.58 16.99
C SER A 59 -8.19 -4.48 18.39
N LYS A 60 -7.01 -3.90 18.51
CA LYS A 60 -6.32 -3.55 19.75
C LYS A 60 -5.47 -2.30 19.53
N PRO A 61 -5.18 -1.53 20.59
CA PRO A 61 -4.31 -0.37 20.49
C PRO A 61 -2.95 -0.75 19.91
N THR A 62 -2.44 0.07 19.02
CA THR A 62 -1.17 -0.16 18.34
C THR A 62 -0.38 1.12 18.18
N THR A 63 0.91 1.02 17.94
CA THR A 63 1.74 2.16 17.55
C THR A 63 1.74 2.29 16.04
N ILE A 64 1.53 3.50 15.53
CA ILE A 64 1.59 3.81 14.10
C ILE A 64 2.84 4.63 13.77
N TYR A 65 3.45 4.34 12.63
CA TYR A 65 4.70 4.97 12.18
C TYR A 65 4.58 5.72 10.86
N GLY A 66 3.52 5.47 10.11
CA GLY A 66 3.24 6.15 8.84
C GLY A 66 1.83 5.92 8.34
N VAL A 67 1.40 6.77 7.42
CA VAL A 67 0.10 6.67 6.74
C VAL A 67 0.30 6.94 5.26
N HIS A 68 -0.15 6.02 4.41
CA HIS A 68 -0.06 6.13 2.96
C HIS A 68 -1.43 5.93 2.34
N ILE A 69 -1.89 6.90 1.56
CA ILE A 69 -3.18 6.87 0.90
C ILE A 69 -3.00 7.01 -0.61
N GLU A 70 -3.68 6.18 -1.35
CA GLU A 70 -3.91 6.35 -2.78
C GLU A 70 -5.39 6.61 -3.01
N ASN A 71 -5.70 7.79 -3.47
CA ASN A 71 -7.06 8.21 -3.79
C ASN A 71 -7.45 7.89 -5.24
N GLY A 72 -8.72 8.05 -5.54
CA GLY A 72 -9.27 7.98 -6.88
C GLY A 72 -9.99 6.69 -7.24
N ALA A 73 -10.83 6.78 -8.28
CA ALA A 73 -11.56 5.66 -8.86
C ALA A 73 -10.75 5.02 -10.00
N GLY A 74 -9.61 4.42 -9.67
CA GLY A 74 -8.65 3.86 -10.61
C GLY A 74 -7.52 4.82 -11.00
N LYS A 75 -6.54 4.30 -11.74
CA LYS A 75 -5.34 5.06 -12.15
C LYS A 75 -5.66 6.27 -13.06
N GLU A 76 -6.76 6.19 -13.81
CA GLU A 76 -7.16 7.24 -14.74
C GLU A 76 -7.92 8.40 -14.08
N LYS A 77 -8.37 8.22 -12.85
CA LYS A 77 -9.11 9.21 -12.05
C LYS A 77 -8.53 9.33 -10.65
N PRO A 78 -7.25 9.64 -10.50
CA PRO A 78 -6.60 9.70 -9.19
C PRO A 78 -7.09 10.88 -8.34
N ASP A 79 -7.74 11.86 -8.97
CA ASP A 79 -8.30 13.07 -8.36
C ASP A 79 -9.80 12.96 -8.02
N ASP A 80 -10.44 11.81 -8.24
CA ASP A 80 -11.78 11.54 -7.72
C ASP A 80 -11.69 11.25 -6.22
N THR A 81 -11.59 12.29 -5.41
CA THR A 81 -11.42 12.23 -3.97
C THR A 81 -11.99 13.48 -3.30
N PHE A 82 -11.80 13.62 -1.99
CA PHE A 82 -12.16 14.84 -1.27
C PHE A 82 -11.41 16.06 -1.79
N GLY A 83 -12.09 17.18 -1.89
CA GLY A 83 -11.47 18.45 -2.27
C GLY A 83 -10.32 18.79 -1.36
N TYR A 84 -10.58 18.76 -0.06
CA TYR A 84 -9.56 18.92 0.98
C TYR A 84 -9.87 17.97 2.13
N ALA A 85 -8.84 17.38 2.71
CA ALA A 85 -9.00 16.47 3.83
C ALA A 85 -7.85 16.58 4.84
N LYS A 86 -8.11 16.10 6.05
CA LYS A 86 -7.11 15.98 7.12
C LYS A 86 -7.00 14.53 7.57
N LEU A 87 -5.81 14.18 8.01
CA LEU A 87 -5.57 12.94 8.73
C LEU A 87 -5.83 13.15 10.22
N LYS A 88 -6.56 12.20 10.81
CA LYS A 88 -6.87 12.18 12.23
C LYS A 88 -6.66 10.78 12.79
N TYR A 89 -6.41 10.69 14.09
CA TYR A 89 -6.34 9.41 14.80
C TYR A 89 -7.14 9.47 16.10
N GLN A 90 -7.55 8.31 16.57
CA GLN A 90 -8.18 8.10 17.85
C GLN A 90 -7.28 7.21 18.70
N ALA A 91 -7.09 7.58 19.97
CA ALA A 91 -6.31 6.79 20.90
C ALA A 91 -7.23 5.98 21.82
N GLU A 92 -6.70 4.92 22.40
CA GLU A 92 -7.40 4.07 23.37
C GLU A 92 -7.97 4.90 24.54
N GLY A 93 -9.21 4.60 24.92
CA GLY A 93 -9.87 5.27 26.03
C GLY A 93 -10.33 6.71 25.75
N SER A 94 -10.27 7.17 24.50
CA SER A 94 -10.69 8.50 24.09
C SER A 94 -11.64 8.45 22.91
N ASP A 95 -12.74 9.21 22.98
CA ASP A 95 -13.64 9.43 21.85
C ASP A 95 -13.21 10.63 20.99
N GLU A 96 -12.15 11.33 21.39
CA GLU A 96 -11.63 12.50 20.69
C GLU A 96 -10.78 12.10 19.48
N TRP A 97 -11.02 12.78 18.35
CA TRP A 97 -10.21 12.70 17.15
C TRP A 97 -9.11 13.76 17.17
N LYS A 98 -7.87 13.33 17.24
CA LYS A 98 -6.68 14.20 17.20
C LYS A 98 -6.18 14.33 15.77
N GLU A 99 -5.77 15.53 15.37
CA GLU A 99 -5.21 15.77 14.04
C GLU A 99 -3.76 15.29 13.98
N LEU A 100 -3.42 14.59 12.86
CA LEU A 100 -2.04 14.28 12.50
C LEU A 100 -1.36 15.51 11.90
N GLU A 101 -0.02 15.53 11.89
CA GLU A 101 0.78 16.59 11.29
C GLU A 101 0.33 18.02 11.62
N ASN A 102 -0.07 18.26 12.87
CA ASN A 102 -0.57 19.57 13.33
C ASN A 102 -1.75 20.10 12.50
N GLY A 103 -2.60 19.21 12.01
CA GLY A 103 -3.79 19.58 11.26
C GLY A 103 -3.54 19.98 9.80
N LYS A 104 -2.47 19.51 9.22
CA LYS A 104 -2.17 19.70 7.80
C LYS A 104 -3.36 19.29 6.93
N GLU A 105 -3.75 20.17 6.02
CA GLU A 105 -4.80 19.94 5.05
C GLU A 105 -4.20 19.50 3.72
N TYR A 106 -4.68 18.38 3.18
CA TYR A 106 -4.29 17.82 1.90
C TYR A 106 -5.32 18.21 0.84
N GLY A 107 -4.87 18.76 -0.26
CA GLY A 107 -5.76 19.19 -1.35
C GLY A 107 -5.12 20.26 -2.24
N PRO A 108 -5.85 20.77 -3.25
CA PRO A 108 -7.15 20.25 -3.68
C PRO A 108 -7.02 18.89 -4.39
N TYR A 109 -7.92 17.95 -4.06
CA TYR A 109 -8.02 16.63 -4.72
C TYR A 109 -6.69 15.86 -4.73
N ALA A 110 -6.07 15.71 -3.57
CA ALA A 110 -4.78 15.04 -3.45
C ALA A 110 -4.87 13.57 -3.88
N ALA A 111 -4.19 13.22 -4.97
CA ALA A 111 -4.17 11.85 -5.49
C ALA A 111 -3.45 10.88 -4.55
N LYS A 112 -2.46 11.37 -3.80
CA LYS A 112 -1.68 10.61 -2.82
C LYS A 112 -1.45 11.42 -1.56
N VAL A 113 -1.37 10.72 -0.44
CA VAL A 113 -0.94 11.26 0.85
C VAL A 113 0.10 10.31 1.41
N ASP A 114 1.27 10.84 1.72
CA ASP A 114 2.37 10.08 2.31
C ASP A 114 2.87 10.80 3.56
N VAL A 115 2.77 10.11 4.69
CA VAL A 115 3.24 10.55 6.00
C VAL A 115 4.10 9.45 6.58
N ALA A 116 5.34 9.76 6.89
CA ALA A 116 6.30 8.83 7.48
C ALA A 116 6.95 9.45 8.73
N GLY A 117 7.63 8.62 9.50
CA GLY A 117 8.35 9.07 10.68
C GLY A 117 7.45 9.45 11.86
N LEU A 118 6.24 8.93 11.88
CA LEU A 118 5.37 9.00 13.04
C LEU A 118 5.87 8.01 14.11
N GLU A 119 5.52 8.28 15.35
CA GLU A 119 5.60 7.35 16.47
C GLU A 119 4.47 7.70 17.43
N ILE A 120 3.26 7.22 17.12
CA ILE A 120 2.07 7.52 17.90
C ILE A 120 1.55 6.23 18.50
N GLU A 121 1.60 6.15 19.81
CA GLU A 121 1.19 4.98 20.59
C GLU A 121 -0.30 4.93 20.86
N ASN A 122 -0.79 3.72 21.17
CA ASN A 122 -2.15 3.46 21.63
C ASN A 122 -3.24 3.90 20.64
N VAL A 123 -2.96 3.86 19.34
CA VAL A 123 -3.92 4.22 18.31
C VAL A 123 -4.90 3.08 18.09
N THR A 124 -6.19 3.40 18.07
CA THR A 124 -7.30 2.46 17.79
C THR A 124 -7.92 2.67 16.42
N ALA A 125 -7.78 3.86 15.84
CA ALA A 125 -8.25 4.16 14.49
C ALA A 125 -7.48 5.32 13.85
N VAL A 126 -7.43 5.31 12.52
CA VAL A 126 -6.92 6.42 11.70
C VAL A 126 -7.96 6.79 10.65
N ARG A 127 -8.18 8.07 10.44
CA ARG A 127 -9.22 8.61 9.56
C ARG A 127 -8.65 9.64 8.59
N TYR A 128 -9.10 9.57 7.33
CA TYR A 128 -8.94 10.62 6.32
C TYR A 128 -10.30 11.29 6.14
N GLU A 129 -10.43 12.51 6.63
CA GLU A 129 -11.71 13.21 6.74
C GLU A 129 -11.76 14.48 5.91
N CYS A 130 -12.84 14.64 5.15
CA CYS A 130 -13.10 15.86 4.38
C CYS A 130 -13.19 17.07 5.33
N SER A 131 -12.26 18.00 5.19
CA SER A 131 -12.20 19.24 5.98
C SER A 131 -12.89 20.40 5.26
N ARG A 132 -12.89 20.37 3.92
CA ARG A 132 -13.50 21.39 3.08
C ARG A 132 -13.79 20.81 1.70
N VAL A 133 -14.97 21.14 1.15
CA VAL A 133 -15.33 20.75 -0.21
C VAL A 133 -14.53 21.53 -1.26
N GLY A 134 -14.16 20.88 -2.35
CA GLY A 134 -13.39 21.49 -3.42
C GLY A 134 -14.21 22.15 -4.50
N GLY A 135 -15.53 21.90 -4.53
CA GLY A 135 -16.47 22.54 -5.46
C GLY A 135 -16.49 21.98 -6.88
N SER A 136 -15.77 20.89 -7.18
CA SER A 136 -15.76 20.31 -8.54
C SER A 136 -16.87 19.27 -8.78
N GLY A 137 -17.67 18.94 -7.76
CA GLY A 137 -18.70 17.91 -7.85
C GLY A 137 -18.15 16.49 -8.03
N LYS A 138 -16.88 16.25 -7.66
CA LYS A 138 -16.26 14.93 -7.70
C LYS A 138 -16.87 14.01 -6.65
N TRP A 139 -16.85 12.72 -6.95
CA TRP A 139 -17.35 11.67 -6.07
C TRP A 139 -16.16 11.03 -5.36
N PRO A 140 -15.99 11.25 -4.05
CA PRO A 140 -14.84 10.76 -3.32
C PRO A 140 -14.66 9.27 -3.47
N SER A 141 -13.46 8.86 -3.84
CA SER A 141 -13.04 7.47 -3.90
C SER A 141 -11.62 7.30 -3.37
N MET A 142 -11.35 6.11 -2.88
CA MET A 142 -10.04 5.74 -2.31
C MET A 142 -9.70 4.33 -2.73
N ARG A 143 -8.46 4.14 -3.18
CA ARG A 143 -7.91 2.84 -3.60
C ARG A 143 -7.20 2.13 -2.48
N GLU A 144 -6.34 2.85 -1.75
CA GLU A 144 -5.55 2.28 -0.66
C GLU A 144 -5.44 3.21 0.53
N PHE A 145 -5.54 2.64 1.73
CA PHE A 145 -5.28 3.30 2.98
C PHE A 145 -4.39 2.39 3.84
N LYS A 146 -3.11 2.53 3.67
CA LYS A 146 -2.11 1.77 4.42
C LYS A 146 -1.65 2.53 5.65
N VAL A 147 -1.52 1.84 6.78
CA VAL A 147 -0.93 2.38 8.00
C VAL A 147 0.30 1.53 8.35
N ASP A 148 1.43 2.16 8.55
CA ASP A 148 2.65 1.48 8.95
C ASP A 148 2.63 1.21 10.45
N LEU A 149 2.73 -0.08 10.80
CA LEU A 149 2.68 -0.61 12.17
C LEU A 149 4.07 -1.02 12.69
N GLN A 150 5.08 -0.79 11.90
CA GLN A 150 6.47 -0.96 12.27
C GLN A 150 7.15 0.37 12.03
N PRO A 151 8.12 0.77 12.87
CA PRO A 151 8.94 1.91 12.52
C PRO A 151 9.40 1.65 11.10
N GLY A 152 9.07 2.58 10.20
CA GLY A 152 9.68 2.55 8.89
C GLY A 152 11.16 2.53 9.18
N ALA A 153 11.82 1.45 8.86
CA ALA A 153 13.20 1.61 8.50
C ALA A 153 13.13 2.72 7.45
N ALA A 154 13.53 3.94 7.79
CA ALA A 154 14.03 4.86 6.79
C ALA A 154 14.84 3.93 5.92
N ASP A 155 14.53 3.85 4.60
CA ASP A 155 15.23 2.92 3.71
C ASP A 155 16.73 3.21 3.83
N THR A 156 17.33 2.80 4.95
CA THR A 156 18.75 2.92 5.25
C THR A 156 19.53 1.92 4.44
N PHE A 157 18.80 0.89 3.94
CA PHE A 157 19.38 -0.12 3.09
C PHE A 157 19.13 0.19 1.61
N THR A 158 20.14 -0.05 0.81
CA THR A 158 20.00 -0.01 -0.64
C THR A 158 19.51 -1.35 -1.16
N LYS A 159 18.71 -1.29 -2.23
CA LYS A 159 18.25 -2.44 -2.98
C LYS A 159 19.06 -2.55 -4.26
N GLU A 160 19.53 -3.74 -4.58
CA GLU A 160 20.27 -4.02 -5.80
C GLU A 160 19.63 -5.22 -6.49
N VAL A 161 19.28 -5.09 -7.76
CA VAL A 161 18.81 -6.22 -8.56
C VAL A 161 19.97 -7.17 -8.78
N ILE A 162 19.77 -8.44 -8.45
CA ILE A 162 20.72 -9.51 -8.71
C ILE A 162 20.06 -10.57 -9.59
N ARG A 163 20.82 -11.11 -10.53
CA ARG A 163 20.34 -12.11 -11.48
C ARG A 163 21.46 -12.98 -12.01
N THR A 164 21.10 -14.06 -12.69
CA THR A 164 22.04 -14.76 -13.56
C THR A 164 22.57 -13.80 -14.62
N THR A 165 23.85 -13.72 -14.80
CA THR A 165 24.52 -12.84 -15.77
C THR A 165 24.89 -13.57 -17.07
N GLU A 166 25.14 -14.89 -16.97
CA GLU A 166 25.53 -15.71 -18.12
C GLU A 166 24.37 -15.90 -19.09
N GLY A 167 24.52 -15.36 -20.28
CA GLY A 167 23.50 -15.42 -21.34
C GLY A 167 22.28 -14.51 -21.14
N TRP A 168 22.28 -13.66 -20.10
CA TRP A 168 21.21 -12.72 -19.84
C TRP A 168 21.62 -11.29 -20.21
N THR A 169 20.82 -10.65 -21.05
CA THR A 169 20.97 -9.22 -21.38
C THR A 169 19.65 -8.50 -21.19
N VAL A 170 19.71 -7.24 -20.78
CA VAL A 170 18.49 -6.43 -20.67
C VAL A 170 17.96 -6.11 -22.07
N TYR A 171 16.68 -6.35 -22.27
CA TYR A 171 16.02 -6.10 -23.54
C TYR A 171 15.79 -4.59 -23.75
N ASN A 172 16.04 -4.12 -24.99
CA ASN A 172 15.78 -2.74 -25.43
C ASN A 172 16.34 -1.62 -24.51
N ASN A 173 17.53 -1.79 -23.96
CA ASN A 173 18.16 -0.83 -23.04
C ASN A 173 17.26 -0.52 -21.81
N GLY A 174 16.46 -1.46 -21.38
CA GLY A 174 15.61 -1.31 -20.19
C GLY A 174 16.42 -0.97 -18.94
N ASN A 175 15.74 -0.45 -17.95
CA ASN A 175 16.36 -0.13 -16.66
C ASN A 175 16.07 -1.24 -15.65
N GLU A 176 17.10 -1.91 -15.15
CA GLU A 176 16.96 -2.98 -14.14
C GLU A 176 16.29 -2.49 -12.85
N ASN A 177 16.45 -1.20 -12.52
CA ASN A 177 15.81 -0.62 -11.35
C ASN A 177 14.27 -0.60 -11.42
N ASN A 178 13.69 -0.73 -12.61
CA ASN A 178 12.24 -0.89 -12.76
C ASN A 178 11.68 -2.10 -11.99
N ALA A 179 12.52 -3.09 -11.70
CA ALA A 179 12.11 -4.24 -10.90
C ALA A 179 11.95 -3.94 -9.40
N ILE A 180 12.45 -2.80 -8.92
CA ILE A 180 12.50 -2.44 -7.51
C ILE A 180 12.06 -1.00 -7.23
N ASP A 181 11.52 -0.28 -8.22
CA ASP A 181 11.11 1.13 -8.13
C ASP A 181 9.74 1.30 -7.44
N GLY A 182 8.99 0.22 -7.26
CA GLY A 182 7.66 0.23 -6.64
C GLY A 182 6.54 0.64 -7.58
N ASP A 183 6.82 0.87 -8.86
CA ASP A 183 5.81 1.18 -9.88
C ASP A 183 5.44 -0.07 -10.68
N GLU A 184 4.23 -0.59 -10.47
CA GLU A 184 3.71 -1.75 -11.22
C GLU A 184 3.45 -1.46 -12.72
N GLY A 185 3.54 -0.21 -13.13
CA GLY A 185 3.45 0.21 -14.54
C GLY A 185 4.78 0.11 -15.28
N THR A 186 5.88 -0.09 -14.56
CA THR A 186 7.21 -0.30 -15.13
C THR A 186 7.59 -1.77 -15.10
N SER A 187 8.47 -2.18 -15.98
CA SER A 187 8.97 -3.56 -16.04
C SER A 187 10.42 -3.60 -16.54
N VAL A 188 11.10 -4.69 -16.25
CA VAL A 188 12.36 -5.03 -16.87
C VAL A 188 12.23 -6.37 -17.58
N HIS A 189 12.69 -6.41 -18.82
CA HIS A 189 12.74 -7.61 -19.64
C HIS A 189 14.18 -8.04 -19.87
N TYR A 190 14.39 -9.34 -19.89
CA TYR A 190 15.68 -9.93 -20.21
C TYR A 190 15.58 -10.83 -21.44
N ASN A 191 16.56 -10.70 -22.34
CA ASN A 191 16.86 -11.74 -23.30
C ASN A 191 17.66 -12.81 -22.57
N VAL A 192 17.13 -14.02 -22.51
CA VAL A 192 17.74 -15.14 -21.82
C VAL A 192 18.33 -16.08 -22.86
N ARG A 193 19.66 -16.13 -22.97
CA ARG A 193 20.40 -17.03 -23.87
C ARG A 193 19.92 -17.00 -25.32
N GLN A 194 19.58 -15.82 -25.82
CA GLN A 194 19.08 -15.64 -27.18
C GLN A 194 20.03 -16.26 -28.21
N GLY A 195 19.50 -17.15 -29.02
CA GLY A 195 20.28 -17.84 -30.07
C GLY A 195 21.12 -19.01 -29.55
N ASP A 196 20.94 -19.47 -28.32
CA ASP A 196 21.56 -20.68 -27.80
C ASP A 196 20.94 -21.92 -28.48
N PRO A 197 21.70 -22.68 -29.26
CA PRO A 197 21.15 -23.82 -29.99
C PRO A 197 20.76 -25.00 -29.10
N THR A 198 21.18 -24.98 -27.82
CA THR A 198 20.91 -26.06 -26.86
C THR A 198 19.70 -25.78 -25.97
N ASN A 199 19.49 -24.54 -25.58
CA ASN A 199 18.45 -24.16 -24.65
C ASN A 199 17.43 -23.16 -25.23
N GLY A 200 17.71 -22.58 -26.42
CA GLY A 200 16.89 -21.51 -27.00
C GLY A 200 16.86 -20.27 -26.12
N ASP A 201 15.76 -19.54 -26.16
CA ASP A 201 15.54 -18.35 -25.35
C ASP A 201 14.85 -18.71 -24.01
N SER A 202 15.40 -19.67 -23.28
CA SER A 202 14.76 -20.26 -22.11
C SER A 202 15.60 -20.14 -20.84
N MET A 203 14.94 -20.01 -19.71
CA MET A 203 15.56 -20.20 -18.39
C MET A 203 15.91 -21.66 -18.17
N ILE A 204 17.00 -21.93 -17.48
CA ILE A 204 17.43 -23.27 -17.09
C ILE A 204 17.48 -23.38 -15.56
N ALA A 205 17.54 -24.61 -15.06
CA ALA A 205 17.67 -24.85 -13.63
C ALA A 205 18.91 -24.16 -13.05
N GLY A 206 18.73 -23.37 -12.03
CA GLY A 206 19.76 -22.54 -11.39
C GLY A 206 19.77 -21.08 -11.81
N ASP A 207 19.01 -20.69 -12.82
CA ASP A 207 18.79 -19.27 -13.11
C ASP A 207 17.98 -18.62 -12.01
N TYR A 208 18.31 -17.39 -11.71
CA TYR A 208 17.63 -16.63 -10.69
C TYR A 208 17.49 -15.16 -11.07
N PHE A 209 16.46 -14.57 -10.49
CA PHE A 209 16.26 -13.14 -10.39
C PHE A 209 15.94 -12.82 -8.94
N GLY A 210 16.52 -11.76 -8.39
CA GLY A 210 16.34 -11.43 -6.99
C GLY A 210 16.73 -10.02 -6.63
N VAL A 211 16.57 -9.69 -5.37
CA VAL A 211 16.95 -8.41 -4.78
C VAL A 211 17.92 -8.67 -3.63
N LYS A 212 19.06 -8.04 -3.70
CA LYS A 212 20.05 -8.00 -2.61
C LYS A 212 19.84 -6.73 -1.81
N LEU A 213 19.81 -6.87 -0.50
CA LEU A 213 19.74 -5.76 0.44
C LEU A 213 21.11 -5.49 1.01
N SER A 214 21.47 -4.21 1.21
CA SER A 214 22.77 -3.82 1.76
C SER A 214 22.95 -4.23 3.22
N GLU A 215 21.85 -4.53 3.94
CA GLU A 215 21.88 -4.97 5.32
C GLU A 215 20.82 -6.02 5.62
N LYS A 216 20.92 -6.69 6.76
CA LYS A 216 19.93 -7.65 7.21
C LYS A 216 18.71 -6.92 7.78
N ILE A 217 17.54 -7.25 7.26
CA ILE A 217 16.26 -6.72 7.72
C ILE A 217 15.30 -7.85 8.06
N THR A 218 14.26 -7.56 8.83
CA THR A 218 13.14 -8.47 9.01
C THR A 218 12.14 -8.26 7.88
N LEU A 219 11.91 -9.30 7.06
CA LEU A 219 10.94 -9.25 5.98
C LEU A 219 9.54 -9.55 6.53
N GLY A 220 8.63 -8.59 6.38
CA GLY A 220 7.21 -8.79 6.71
C GLY A 220 6.43 -9.39 5.54
N LYS A 221 6.66 -8.91 4.31
CA LYS A 221 5.97 -9.37 3.10
C LYS A 221 6.86 -9.13 1.88
N ILE A 222 6.79 -10.08 0.94
CA ILE A 222 7.36 -9.93 -0.40
C ILE A 222 6.20 -9.91 -1.40
N LYS A 223 6.14 -8.90 -2.27
CA LYS A 223 5.24 -8.84 -3.41
C LYS A 223 6.07 -8.97 -4.69
N ILE A 224 5.72 -9.93 -5.52
CA ILE A 224 6.33 -10.14 -6.84
C ILE A 224 5.22 -9.95 -7.86
N VAL A 225 5.43 -9.05 -8.81
CA VAL A 225 4.55 -8.87 -9.96
C VAL A 225 5.33 -9.33 -11.19
N GLN A 226 4.84 -10.38 -11.82
CA GLN A 226 5.44 -10.98 -13.02
C GLN A 226 4.60 -10.61 -14.24
N GLY A 227 5.24 -10.69 -15.40
CA GLY A 227 4.62 -10.36 -16.68
C GLY A 227 4.81 -8.90 -17.08
N ASN A 228 4.54 -8.65 -18.33
CA ASN A 228 4.38 -7.33 -18.87
C ASN A 228 2.97 -7.22 -19.47
N ASN A 229 2.58 -6.04 -19.88
CA ASN A 229 1.29 -5.82 -20.57
C ASN A 229 1.26 -6.42 -21.98
N ASP A 230 2.25 -7.22 -22.34
CA ASP A 230 2.36 -7.90 -23.63
C ASP A 230 1.76 -9.30 -23.55
N THR A 231 1.26 -9.82 -24.68
CA THR A 231 0.57 -11.10 -24.78
C THR A 231 1.49 -12.33 -24.64
N HIS A 232 2.73 -12.13 -24.25
CA HIS A 232 3.68 -13.21 -24.02
C HIS A 232 3.47 -13.82 -22.63
N ALA A 233 3.32 -15.13 -22.61
CA ALA A 233 3.11 -15.89 -21.38
C ALA A 233 4.27 -15.69 -20.39
N ASP A 234 3.91 -15.49 -19.15
CA ASP A 234 4.83 -15.50 -18.01
C ASP A 234 5.47 -16.90 -17.90
N TYR A 235 6.75 -16.94 -17.65
CA TYR A 235 7.49 -18.21 -17.46
C TYR A 235 7.65 -18.50 -15.98
#